data_eb8b07c8c5953a0075a4f38655127f40
#
_entry.id   eb8b07c8c5953a0075a4f38655127f40
#
_cell.length_a   1.000
_cell.length_b   1.000
_cell.length_c   1.000
_cell.angle_alpha   90.00
_cell.angle_beta   90.00
_cell.angle_gamma   90.00
#
_symmetry.space_group_name_H-M   'P 1'
#
loop_
_entity.id
_entity.type
_entity.pdbx_description
1 polymer ?
#
loop_
_entity_poly.entity_id
_entity_poly.type
_entity_poly.pdbx_seq_one_letter_code
_entity_poly.pdbx_strand_id
1 'polypeptide(L)'
;MRKNILVSILAAASAISLMACGADSATGTDAAATPAAETGAEASQSADGAEDHLARVKAAGKITVATEGVWAPFTYHDEKTNELVGFDVEVAKAIAEKLGVEADFKEVAFDGGLTGVATGTFDMMANGVGVTEERKQTYDFTDPYVYDHAVVVTLASNDTINSFEDLNGLKTANSAGSTYETMGIENGATVSNVDTIGETMTLVLNGTVNATINSMTTVQDYINTTGTTELRIAAVAEDATLCAIPLAKGADNDSLREAINKAIAELRADGTLTEISNKYFGADITKE
;
A
#
# COMPACT_ATOMS: atom_id res chain seq x y z
N MET A 1 51.86 16.42 -5.07
CA MET A 1 52.08 16.08 -6.49
C MET A 1 50.71 16.06 -7.19
N ARG A 2 50.52 17.05 -8.06
CA ARG A 2 49.27 17.20 -8.85
C ARG A 2 49.38 16.30 -10.08
N LYS A 3 48.34 15.58 -10.46
CA LYS A 3 48.16 15.10 -11.84
C LYS A 3 46.68 15.30 -12.22
N ASN A 4 46.52 16.25 -13.14
CA ASN A 4 45.31 16.51 -13.91
C ASN A 4 45.18 15.41 -14.97
N ILE A 5 43.98 14.92 -15.24
CA ILE A 5 43.64 14.20 -16.45
C ILE A 5 42.44 14.88 -17.09
N LEU A 6 42.64 15.26 -18.33
CA LEU A 6 41.74 16.02 -19.23
C LEU A 6 40.53 15.19 -19.67
N VAL A 7 39.45 15.91 -19.80
CA VAL A 7 38.18 15.56 -20.45
C VAL A 7 38.38 15.57 -21.98
N SER A 8 37.84 14.57 -22.66
CA SER A 8 37.65 14.62 -24.12
C SER A 8 36.16 14.43 -24.42
N ILE A 9 35.58 15.51 -24.91
CA ILE A 9 34.21 15.59 -25.46
C ILE A 9 34.30 15.12 -26.93
N LEU A 10 33.44 14.22 -27.34
CA LEU A 10 33.20 13.89 -28.73
C LEU A 10 31.73 14.10 -29.06
N ALA A 11 31.42 15.15 -29.79
CA ALA A 11 30.15 15.44 -30.41
C ALA A 11 30.08 14.76 -31.78
N ALA A 12 29.00 14.07 -32.09
CA ALA A 12 28.67 13.65 -33.44
C ALA A 12 27.23 14.05 -33.75
N ALA A 13 27.13 15.01 -34.68
CA ALA A 13 25.91 15.43 -35.36
C ALA A 13 25.73 14.64 -36.65
N SER A 14 24.52 14.25 -37.01
CA SER A 14 24.11 13.86 -38.37
C SER A 14 22.60 14.05 -38.46
N ALA A 15 22.10 15.04 -39.02
CA ALA A 15 21.83 15.38 -40.43
C ALA A 15 20.52 14.75 -40.95
N ILE A 16 19.63 15.64 -41.22
CA ILE A 16 18.29 15.63 -41.79
C ILE A 16 18.29 15.13 -43.24
N SER A 17 17.27 14.40 -43.67
CA SER A 17 16.86 14.30 -45.06
C SER A 17 15.35 14.41 -45.21
N LEU A 18 14.89 15.57 -45.66
CA LEU A 18 13.59 15.78 -46.26
C LEU A 18 13.62 15.26 -47.71
N MET A 19 12.53 14.61 -48.13
CA MET A 19 12.20 14.59 -49.57
C MET A 19 10.71 14.72 -49.73
N ALA A 20 10.33 15.79 -50.44
CA ALA A 20 8.97 16.20 -50.79
C ALA A 20 8.68 15.81 -52.23
N CYS A 21 7.42 15.94 -52.59
CA CYS A 21 6.79 16.17 -53.91
C CYS A 21 6.31 15.01 -54.75
N GLY A 22 5.03 15.16 -55.10
CA GLY A 22 4.41 14.65 -56.34
C GLY A 22 2.91 14.70 -56.30
N ALA A 23 2.32 15.84 -56.69
CA ALA A 23 0.93 15.98 -57.05
C ALA A 23 0.69 15.47 -58.48
N ASP A 24 -0.46 14.86 -58.79
CA ASP A 24 -1.21 15.22 -59.99
C ASP A 24 -2.70 14.79 -59.96
N SER A 25 -3.51 15.65 -60.55
CA SER A 25 -4.94 15.64 -60.68
C SER A 25 -5.44 14.84 -61.89
N ALA A 26 -6.67 14.32 -61.83
CA ALA A 26 -7.70 14.43 -62.88
C ALA A 26 -8.99 13.66 -62.58
N THR A 27 -10.06 14.35 -62.35
CA THR A 27 -11.40 14.43 -63.00
C THR A 27 -12.03 13.18 -63.61
N GLY A 28 -13.33 12.96 -63.24
CA GLY A 28 -14.27 12.19 -64.07
C GLY A 28 -15.51 11.71 -63.32
N THR A 29 -16.53 12.56 -63.26
CA THR A 29 -18.01 12.46 -63.39
C THR A 29 -18.75 11.15 -63.20
N ASP A 30 -19.82 11.28 -62.38
CA ASP A 30 -21.28 10.89 -62.52
C ASP A 30 -21.65 9.41 -62.50
N ALA A 31 -22.53 9.07 -61.53
CA ALA A 31 -23.95 8.72 -61.69
C ALA A 31 -24.54 8.16 -60.41
N ALA A 32 -25.73 8.65 -60.12
CA ALA A 32 -26.58 8.35 -58.96
C ALA A 32 -27.20 6.94 -58.97
N ALA A 33 -27.36 6.40 -57.76
CA ALA A 33 -28.52 5.58 -57.38
C ALA A 33 -28.57 5.33 -55.85
N THR A 34 -29.58 5.85 -55.17
CA THR A 34 -30.11 5.47 -53.86
C THR A 34 -31.39 4.65 -54.10
N PRO A 35 -32.02 3.92 -53.16
CA PRO A 35 -31.71 3.56 -51.77
C PRO A 35 -31.94 2.06 -51.43
N ALA A 36 -31.40 1.60 -50.30
CA ALA A 36 -32.08 0.58 -49.48
C ALA A 36 -31.65 0.74 -48.03
N ALA A 37 -32.64 0.98 -47.18
CA ALA A 37 -32.51 1.02 -45.74
C ALA A 37 -32.34 -0.41 -45.22
N GLU A 38 -31.30 -0.67 -44.45
CA GLU A 38 -31.26 -1.79 -43.51
C GLU A 38 -30.86 -1.25 -42.14
N THR A 39 -31.75 -1.50 -41.19
CA THR A 39 -31.61 -1.28 -39.75
C THR A 39 -30.46 -2.13 -39.21
N GLY A 40 -29.33 -1.50 -39.06
CA GLY A 40 -28.19 -2.07 -38.30
C GLY A 40 -28.29 -1.61 -36.86
N ALA A 41 -28.40 -2.59 -35.94
CA ALA A 41 -28.29 -2.39 -34.53
C ALA A 41 -26.99 -1.68 -34.21
N GLU A 42 -27.07 -0.52 -33.54
CA GLU A 42 -25.92 0.12 -32.93
C GLU A 42 -25.35 -0.76 -31.84
N ALA A 43 -24.33 -1.53 -32.19
CA ALA A 43 -23.41 -2.08 -31.21
C ALA A 43 -22.65 -0.87 -30.65
N SER A 44 -23.00 -0.48 -29.44
CA SER A 44 -22.22 0.42 -28.62
C SER A 44 -20.78 -0.14 -28.57
N GLN A 45 -19.91 0.41 -29.40
CA GLN A 45 -18.48 0.24 -29.22
C GLN A 45 -18.09 1.07 -28.00
N SER A 46 -18.02 0.40 -26.83
CA SER A 46 -17.29 0.93 -25.69
C SER A 46 -15.85 1.20 -26.13
N ALA A 47 -15.47 2.45 -25.94
CA ALA A 47 -14.12 2.93 -26.20
C ALA A 47 -13.12 2.22 -25.31
N ASP A 48 -12.00 1.92 -25.95
CA ASP A 48 -10.69 1.63 -25.39
C ASP A 48 -10.55 0.38 -24.50
N GLY A 49 -9.89 -0.62 -25.09
CA GLY A 49 -9.63 -1.94 -24.52
C GLY A 49 -8.52 -1.94 -23.46
N ALA A 50 -8.70 -1.25 -22.36
CA ALA A 50 -7.98 -1.60 -21.13
C ALA A 50 -8.62 -2.89 -20.61
N GLU A 51 -7.85 -3.97 -20.61
CA GLU A 51 -8.28 -5.27 -20.10
C GLU A 51 -8.61 -5.11 -18.61
N ASP A 52 -9.84 -5.43 -18.23
CA ASP A 52 -10.34 -5.41 -16.85
C ASP A 52 -9.35 -6.10 -15.87
N HIS A 53 -8.93 -5.40 -14.83
CA HIS A 53 -7.89 -5.86 -13.91
C HIS A 53 -8.27 -7.19 -13.23
N LEU A 54 -9.52 -7.36 -12.80
CA LEU A 54 -9.99 -8.63 -12.25
C LEU A 54 -9.86 -9.77 -13.26
N ALA A 55 -10.15 -9.51 -14.54
CA ALA A 55 -9.98 -10.51 -15.59
C ALA A 55 -8.51 -10.90 -15.77
N ARG A 56 -7.58 -9.92 -15.73
CA ARG A 56 -6.12 -10.19 -15.77
C ARG A 56 -5.67 -11.06 -14.61
N VAL A 57 -6.06 -10.70 -13.38
CA VAL A 57 -5.75 -11.47 -12.16
C VAL A 57 -6.26 -12.89 -12.25
N LYS A 58 -7.51 -13.08 -12.69
CA LYS A 58 -8.09 -14.42 -12.88
C LYS A 58 -7.42 -15.22 -13.98
N ALA A 59 -7.07 -14.60 -15.10
CA ALA A 59 -6.35 -15.25 -16.19
C ALA A 59 -4.94 -15.66 -15.78
N ALA A 60 -4.25 -14.84 -14.95
CA ALA A 60 -2.95 -15.16 -14.38
C ALA A 60 -3.02 -16.26 -13.29
N GLY A 61 -4.19 -16.52 -12.73
CA GLY A 61 -4.38 -17.46 -11.63
C GLY A 61 -3.77 -17.01 -10.31
N LYS A 62 -3.33 -15.77 -10.21
CA LYS A 62 -2.69 -15.20 -9.01
C LYS A 62 -2.93 -13.70 -8.92
N ILE A 63 -2.90 -13.19 -7.67
CA ILE A 63 -2.89 -11.77 -7.34
C ILE A 63 -1.57 -11.42 -6.66
N THR A 64 -0.86 -10.41 -7.15
CA THR A 64 0.39 -9.95 -6.55
C THR A 64 0.12 -9.02 -5.38
N VAL A 65 0.68 -9.37 -4.21
CA VAL A 65 0.43 -8.69 -2.93
C VAL A 65 1.72 -8.12 -2.38
N ALA A 66 1.85 -6.79 -2.32
CA ALA A 66 2.96 -6.16 -1.61
C ALA A 66 2.76 -6.26 -0.09
N THR A 67 3.84 -6.53 0.64
CA THR A 67 3.88 -6.57 2.10
C THR A 67 5.31 -6.35 2.59
N GLU A 68 5.53 -6.05 3.88
CA GLU A 68 6.89 -5.83 4.40
C GLU A 68 7.57 -7.11 4.89
N GLY A 69 6.83 -8.03 5.54
CA GLY A 69 7.41 -9.22 6.15
C GLY A 69 8.22 -8.97 7.44
N VAL A 70 8.20 -7.75 7.97
CA VAL A 70 8.99 -7.33 9.15
C VAL A 70 8.17 -6.58 10.22
N TRP A 71 6.85 -6.60 10.12
CA TRP A 71 5.92 -5.89 11.00
C TRP A 71 4.94 -6.86 11.69
N ALA A 72 5.42 -7.54 12.74
CA ALA A 72 4.58 -8.44 13.56
C ALA A 72 3.55 -7.62 14.36
N PRO A 73 2.33 -8.17 14.57
CA PRO A 73 1.84 -9.47 14.11
C PRO A 73 1.06 -9.41 12.78
N PHE A 74 1.14 -8.29 12.03
CA PHE A 74 0.44 -8.12 10.76
C PHE A 74 1.10 -8.89 9.62
N THR A 75 2.42 -8.74 9.45
CA THR A 75 3.20 -9.37 8.39
C THR A 75 4.64 -9.60 8.88
N TYR A 76 5.05 -10.86 9.01
CA TYR A 76 6.37 -11.22 9.54
C TYR A 76 6.74 -12.66 9.20
N HIS A 77 8.00 -13.01 9.42
CA HIS A 77 8.46 -14.39 9.29
C HIS A 77 8.38 -15.12 10.63
N ASP A 78 7.74 -16.29 10.63
CA ASP A 78 7.75 -17.18 11.78
C ASP A 78 9.19 -17.61 12.13
N GLU A 79 9.59 -17.45 13.37
CA GLU A 79 10.97 -17.68 13.80
C GLU A 79 11.46 -19.13 13.61
N LYS A 80 10.55 -20.11 13.56
CA LYS A 80 10.88 -21.53 13.47
C LYS A 80 10.88 -22.05 12.05
N THR A 81 9.88 -21.62 11.26
CA THR A 81 9.66 -22.11 9.90
C THR A 81 10.23 -21.17 8.84
N ASN A 82 10.48 -19.91 9.20
CA ASN A 82 10.80 -18.80 8.29
C ASN A 82 9.76 -18.59 7.19
N GLU A 83 8.52 -19.01 7.42
CA GLU A 83 7.41 -18.76 6.52
C GLU A 83 6.85 -17.36 6.76
N LEU A 84 6.43 -16.69 5.69
CA LEU A 84 5.71 -15.42 5.78
C LEU A 84 4.31 -15.69 6.35
N VAL A 85 4.04 -15.10 7.50
CA VAL A 85 2.81 -15.23 8.28
C VAL A 85 2.33 -13.88 8.80
N GLY A 86 1.17 -13.85 9.43
CA GLY A 86 0.61 -12.66 10.07
C GLY A 86 -0.84 -12.43 9.66
N PHE A 87 -1.46 -11.49 10.35
CA PHE A 87 -2.87 -11.16 10.15
C PHE A 87 -3.15 -10.78 8.69
N ASP A 88 -2.40 -9.83 8.13
CA ASP A 88 -2.58 -9.35 6.76
C ASP A 88 -2.26 -10.43 5.71
N VAL A 89 -1.30 -11.29 6.00
CA VAL A 89 -0.95 -12.41 5.13
C VAL A 89 -2.11 -13.40 5.04
N GLU A 90 -2.75 -13.73 6.18
CA GLU A 90 -3.90 -14.65 6.18
C GLU A 90 -5.15 -14.01 5.57
N VAL A 91 -5.40 -12.73 5.84
CA VAL A 91 -6.51 -12.00 5.21
C VAL A 91 -6.34 -11.95 3.69
N ALA A 92 -5.13 -11.62 3.19
CA ALA A 92 -4.86 -11.60 1.75
C ALA A 92 -5.00 -12.99 1.10
N LYS A 93 -4.55 -14.05 1.78
CA LYS A 93 -4.76 -15.44 1.31
C LYS A 93 -6.25 -15.79 1.24
N ALA A 94 -7.03 -15.43 2.27
CA ALA A 94 -8.46 -15.69 2.30
C ALA A 94 -9.21 -14.91 1.20
N ILE A 95 -8.81 -13.65 0.94
CA ILE A 95 -9.34 -12.87 -0.17
C ILE A 95 -9.01 -13.54 -1.52
N ALA A 96 -7.76 -13.92 -1.74
CA ALA A 96 -7.34 -14.59 -2.96
C ALA A 96 -8.12 -15.90 -3.20
N GLU A 97 -8.36 -16.68 -2.15
CA GLU A 97 -9.19 -17.89 -2.22
C GLU A 97 -10.63 -17.58 -2.66
N LYS A 98 -11.27 -16.54 -2.09
CA LYS A 98 -12.60 -16.06 -2.51
C LYS A 98 -12.61 -15.60 -3.98
N LEU A 99 -11.51 -15.03 -4.47
CA LEU A 99 -11.33 -14.66 -5.88
C LEU A 99 -11.05 -15.88 -6.79
N GLY A 100 -10.69 -17.04 -6.23
CA GLY A 100 -10.31 -18.24 -6.96
C GLY A 100 -8.91 -18.18 -7.56
N VAL A 101 -7.97 -17.48 -6.93
CA VAL A 101 -6.58 -17.30 -7.35
C VAL A 101 -5.62 -17.52 -6.18
N GLU A 102 -4.31 -17.59 -6.45
CA GLU A 102 -3.26 -17.65 -5.43
C GLU A 102 -2.77 -16.25 -5.04
N ALA A 103 -2.43 -16.03 -3.77
CA ALA A 103 -1.74 -14.82 -3.31
C ALA A 103 -0.23 -14.97 -3.54
N ASP A 104 0.34 -14.11 -4.42
CA ASP A 104 1.77 -14.07 -4.74
C ASP A 104 2.42 -12.88 -4.00
N PHE A 105 2.95 -13.12 -2.79
CA PHE A 105 3.51 -12.08 -1.93
C PHE A 105 4.86 -11.58 -2.45
N LYS A 106 5.04 -10.25 -2.37
CA LYS A 106 6.28 -9.52 -2.70
C LYS A 106 6.67 -8.68 -1.49
N GLU A 107 7.79 -9.05 -0.87
CA GLU A 107 8.30 -8.36 0.31
C GLU A 107 9.14 -7.15 -0.13
N VAL A 108 8.69 -5.97 0.28
CA VAL A 108 9.31 -4.67 -0.04
C VAL A 108 9.08 -3.70 1.12
N ALA A 109 9.89 -2.64 1.22
CA ALA A 109 9.65 -1.57 2.18
C ALA A 109 8.27 -0.91 1.96
N PHE A 110 7.69 -0.33 3.01
CA PHE A 110 6.32 0.19 3.02
C PHE A 110 6.04 1.19 1.88
N ASP A 111 6.90 2.18 1.72
CA ASP A 111 6.80 3.20 0.66
C ASP A 111 7.00 2.61 -0.75
N GLY A 112 7.88 1.62 -0.86
CA GLY A 112 8.08 0.83 -2.08
C GLY A 112 6.84 0.04 -2.47
N GLY A 113 6.15 -0.56 -1.50
CA GLY A 113 4.88 -1.26 -1.68
C GLY A 113 3.78 -0.34 -2.21
N LEU A 114 3.59 0.81 -1.57
CA LEU A 114 2.64 1.83 -2.02
C LEU A 114 2.96 2.33 -3.44
N THR A 115 4.23 2.65 -3.72
CA THR A 115 4.67 3.06 -5.06
C THR A 115 4.42 1.97 -6.09
N GLY A 116 4.70 0.71 -5.75
CA GLY A 116 4.47 -0.44 -6.63
C GLY A 116 2.99 -0.64 -6.97
N VAL A 117 2.09 -0.42 -6.03
CA VAL A 117 0.64 -0.43 -6.29
C VAL A 117 0.25 0.72 -7.21
N ALA A 118 0.68 1.96 -6.92
CA ALA A 118 0.35 3.13 -7.74
C ALA A 118 0.78 2.98 -9.21
N THR A 119 1.90 2.28 -9.45
CA THR A 119 2.47 2.04 -10.79
C THR A 119 1.98 0.76 -11.46
N GLY A 120 1.14 -0.04 -10.79
CA GLY A 120 0.65 -1.32 -11.30
C GLY A 120 1.69 -2.44 -11.30
N THR A 121 2.79 -2.31 -10.54
CA THR A 121 3.77 -3.37 -10.33
C THR A 121 3.20 -4.47 -9.43
N PHE A 122 2.39 -4.09 -8.46
CA PHE A 122 1.62 -4.97 -7.58
C PHE A 122 0.13 -4.69 -7.76
N ASP A 123 -0.70 -5.73 -7.65
CA ASP A 123 -2.15 -5.61 -7.79
C ASP A 123 -2.77 -4.95 -6.55
N MET A 124 -2.23 -5.23 -5.37
CA MET A 124 -2.68 -4.68 -4.09
C MET A 124 -1.55 -4.70 -3.05
N MET A 125 -1.76 -4.02 -1.91
CA MET A 125 -0.89 -4.12 -0.73
C MET A 125 -1.71 -4.53 0.49
N ALA A 126 -1.24 -5.54 1.23
CA ALA A 126 -1.76 -5.98 2.51
C ALA A 126 -0.67 -5.77 3.57
N ASN A 127 -0.79 -4.67 4.32
CA ASN A 127 0.21 -4.20 5.31
C ASN A 127 -0.38 -3.12 6.23
N GLY A 128 -1.63 -3.31 6.69
CA GLY A 128 -2.28 -2.35 7.57
C GLY A 128 -2.32 -0.93 7.02
N VAL A 129 -2.58 -0.76 5.72
CA VAL A 129 -2.48 0.55 5.08
C VAL A 129 -3.61 1.46 5.55
N GLY A 130 -3.27 2.45 6.38
CA GLY A 130 -4.22 3.45 6.86
C GLY A 130 -4.81 4.28 5.72
N VAL A 131 -6.13 4.45 5.74
CA VAL A 131 -6.86 5.28 4.79
C VAL A 131 -6.73 6.75 5.19
N THR A 132 -6.17 7.58 4.30
CA THR A 132 -6.07 9.04 4.49
C THR A 132 -6.61 9.77 3.27
N GLU A 133 -7.04 11.03 3.46
CA GLU A 133 -7.52 11.86 2.36
C GLU A 133 -6.43 12.12 1.31
N GLU A 134 -5.17 12.21 1.74
CA GLU A 134 -4.03 12.32 0.83
C GLU A 134 -3.88 11.07 -0.03
N ARG A 135 -3.89 9.89 0.60
CA ARG A 135 -3.76 8.61 -0.11
C ARG A 135 -4.90 8.34 -1.07
N LYS A 136 -6.14 8.77 -0.75
CA LYS A 136 -7.29 8.67 -1.65
C LYS A 136 -7.12 9.45 -2.96
N GLN A 137 -6.18 10.39 -3.03
CA GLN A 137 -5.85 11.09 -4.28
C GLN A 137 -5.09 10.20 -5.26
N THR A 138 -4.34 9.22 -4.74
CA THR A 138 -3.45 8.34 -5.52
C THR A 138 -3.99 6.92 -5.64
N TYR A 139 -4.75 6.43 -4.64
CA TYR A 139 -5.23 5.06 -4.55
C TYR A 139 -6.74 5.01 -4.47
N ASP A 140 -7.32 3.95 -5.01
CA ASP A 140 -8.67 3.51 -4.69
C ASP A 140 -8.60 2.44 -3.61
N PHE A 141 -9.29 2.64 -2.49
CA PHE A 141 -9.29 1.75 -1.35
C PHE A 141 -10.50 0.81 -1.37
N THR A 142 -10.31 -0.37 -0.81
CA THR A 142 -11.42 -1.26 -0.42
C THR A 142 -12.17 -0.72 0.79
N ASP A 143 -13.23 -1.41 1.20
CA ASP A 143 -13.82 -1.23 2.52
C ASP A 143 -12.77 -1.58 3.61
N PRO A 144 -12.78 -0.89 4.76
CA PRO A 144 -11.85 -1.17 5.85
C PRO A 144 -12.04 -2.59 6.39
N TYR A 145 -10.92 -3.25 6.70
CA TYR A 145 -10.91 -4.56 7.34
C TYR A 145 -10.22 -4.56 8.71
N VAL A 146 -9.58 -3.45 9.11
CA VAL A 146 -8.96 -3.21 10.42
C VAL A 146 -9.39 -1.86 10.98
N TYR A 147 -9.64 -1.84 12.29
CA TYR A 147 -9.92 -0.67 13.11
C TYR A 147 -8.97 -0.72 14.32
N ASP A 148 -7.88 0.04 14.27
CA ASP A 148 -6.87 0.05 15.34
C ASP A 148 -6.51 1.48 15.73
N HIS A 149 -6.01 1.68 16.94
CA HIS A 149 -5.62 3.00 17.41
C HIS A 149 -4.12 3.22 17.27
N ALA A 150 -3.74 4.41 16.82
CA ALA A 150 -2.35 4.85 16.90
C ALA A 150 -2.00 5.18 18.35
N VAL A 151 -0.78 4.81 18.76
CA VAL A 151 -0.27 5.08 20.11
C VAL A 151 1.12 5.71 20.06
N VAL A 152 1.39 6.60 21.01
CA VAL A 152 2.75 7.10 21.28
C VAL A 152 3.41 6.17 22.27
N VAL A 153 4.61 5.67 21.94
CA VAL A 153 5.44 4.83 22.82
C VAL A 153 6.71 5.56 23.18
N THR A 154 7.05 5.54 24.46
CA THR A 154 8.27 6.14 25.02
C THR A 154 8.84 5.26 26.12
N LEU A 155 10.00 5.64 26.68
CA LEU A 155 10.55 4.99 27.87
C LEU A 155 9.58 5.06 29.04
N ALA A 156 9.46 3.99 29.81
CA ALA A 156 8.65 3.98 31.05
C ALA A 156 9.10 5.01 32.07
N SER A 157 10.38 5.40 32.05
CA SER A 157 10.95 6.45 32.91
C SER A 157 10.69 7.87 32.40
N ASN A 158 10.18 8.04 31.19
CA ASN A 158 9.81 9.36 30.65
C ASN A 158 8.42 9.72 31.15
N ASP A 159 8.29 10.81 31.89
CA ASP A 159 7.05 11.35 32.45
C ASP A 159 6.56 12.63 31.73
N THR A 160 7.31 13.10 30.71
CA THR A 160 7.04 14.36 30.02
C THR A 160 6.21 14.20 28.74
N ILE A 161 6.19 13.02 28.13
CA ILE A 161 5.39 12.74 26.95
C ILE A 161 4.12 12.02 27.38
N ASN A 162 2.95 12.67 27.24
CA ASN A 162 1.64 12.15 27.66
C ASN A 162 0.54 12.41 26.61
N SER A 163 0.88 13.10 25.52
CA SER A 163 -0.01 13.37 24.40
C SER A 163 0.79 13.33 23.08
N PHE A 164 0.11 13.41 21.95
CA PHE A 164 0.77 13.54 20.64
C PHE A 164 1.45 14.91 20.49
N GLU A 165 0.86 15.96 21.03
CA GLU A 165 1.40 17.34 21.00
C GLU A 165 2.72 17.46 21.75
N ASP A 166 2.97 16.62 22.75
CA ASP A 166 4.24 16.59 23.49
C ASP A 166 5.43 16.12 22.63
N LEU A 167 5.17 15.63 21.42
CA LEU A 167 6.21 15.27 20.45
C LEU A 167 6.87 16.48 19.78
N ASN A 168 6.31 17.68 19.96
CA ASN A 168 6.82 18.90 19.34
C ASN A 168 8.28 19.18 19.70
N GLY A 169 9.14 19.27 18.68
CA GLY A 169 10.58 19.49 18.84
C GLY A 169 11.38 18.25 19.26
N LEU A 170 10.72 17.11 19.46
CA LEU A 170 11.35 15.83 19.81
C LEU A 170 11.73 15.00 18.58
N LYS A 171 12.42 13.90 18.80
CA LYS A 171 12.77 12.93 17.77
C LYS A 171 11.90 11.68 17.88
N THR A 172 11.37 11.22 16.76
CA THR A 172 10.68 9.92 16.63
C THR A 172 11.33 9.05 15.57
N ALA A 173 10.97 7.77 15.52
CA ALA A 173 11.39 6.84 14.48
C ALA A 173 10.18 6.10 13.95
N ASN A 174 10.04 6.03 12.60
CA ASN A 174 8.90 5.39 11.92
C ASN A 174 9.30 4.97 10.51
N SER A 175 8.54 4.05 9.90
CA SER A 175 8.75 3.66 8.51
C SER A 175 8.38 4.82 7.57
N ALA A 176 9.20 5.02 6.53
CA ALA A 176 8.98 6.05 5.52
C ALA A 176 7.61 5.90 4.83
N GLY A 177 6.92 7.01 4.65
CA GLY A 177 5.60 7.05 4.01
C GLY A 177 4.45 6.48 4.86
N SER A 178 4.70 6.04 6.11
CA SER A 178 3.65 5.55 7.00
C SER A 178 2.77 6.68 7.55
N THR A 179 1.53 6.35 7.95
CA THR A 179 0.66 7.30 8.68
C THR A 179 1.28 7.73 10.00
N TYR A 180 2.08 6.87 10.61
CA TYR A 180 2.77 7.15 11.87
C TYR A 180 3.91 8.16 11.70
N GLU A 181 4.63 8.13 10.58
CA GLU A 181 5.58 9.19 10.21
C GLU A 181 4.86 10.53 10.05
N THR A 182 3.75 10.54 9.29
CA THR A 182 2.93 11.73 9.08
C THR A 182 2.43 12.30 10.41
N MET A 183 1.89 11.46 11.30
CA MET A 183 1.45 11.89 12.64
C MET A 183 2.60 12.50 13.46
N GLY A 184 3.81 11.93 13.38
CA GLY A 184 4.98 12.49 14.03
C GLY A 184 5.32 13.88 13.50
N ILE A 185 5.37 14.07 12.19
CA ILE A 185 5.65 15.34 11.53
C ILE A 185 4.58 16.40 11.86
N GLU A 186 3.30 16.04 11.79
CA GLU A 186 2.17 16.93 12.08
C GLU A 186 2.18 17.42 13.53
N ASN A 187 2.68 16.60 14.46
CA ASN A 187 2.88 16.97 15.86
C ASN A 187 4.25 17.61 16.14
N GLY A 188 4.98 18.01 15.09
CA GLY A 188 6.21 18.80 15.20
C GLY A 188 7.45 17.97 15.56
N ALA A 189 7.42 16.65 15.46
CA ALA A 189 8.59 15.81 15.68
C ALA A 189 9.53 15.83 14.47
N THR A 190 10.82 15.55 14.73
CA THR A 190 11.78 15.18 13.68
C THR A 190 11.81 13.66 13.57
N VAL A 191 11.35 13.13 12.44
CA VAL A 191 11.23 11.68 12.23
C VAL A 191 12.51 11.13 11.61
N SER A 192 13.00 10.00 12.15
CA SER A 192 14.06 9.18 11.56
C SER A 192 13.41 7.95 10.94
N ASN A 193 13.70 7.68 9.67
CA ASN A 193 13.11 6.53 8.99
C ASN A 193 13.89 5.25 9.29
N VAL A 194 13.16 4.22 9.64
CA VAL A 194 13.63 2.85 9.89
C VAL A 194 12.59 1.86 9.38
N ASP A 195 13.02 0.65 9.01
CA ASP A 195 12.16 -0.28 8.30
C ASP A 195 11.46 -1.30 9.22
N THR A 196 11.94 -1.50 10.45
CA THR A 196 11.41 -2.55 11.33
C THR A 196 10.92 -2.03 12.68
N ILE A 197 9.88 -2.67 13.23
CA ILE A 197 9.39 -2.35 14.59
C ILE A 197 10.47 -2.61 15.65
N GLY A 198 11.27 -3.67 15.49
CA GLY A 198 12.35 -3.99 16.42
C GLY A 198 13.42 -2.90 16.47
N GLU A 199 13.80 -2.34 15.31
CA GLU A 199 14.73 -1.23 15.23
C GLU A 199 14.13 0.05 15.85
N THR A 200 12.89 0.36 15.51
CA THR A 200 12.15 1.49 16.06
C THR A 200 12.16 1.45 17.60
N MET A 201 11.76 0.32 18.19
CA MET A 201 11.74 0.16 19.64
C MET A 201 13.14 0.20 20.26
N THR A 202 14.15 -0.32 19.57
CA THR A 202 15.56 -0.24 20.00
C THR A 202 16.03 1.21 20.07
N LEU A 203 15.65 2.06 19.10
CA LEU A 203 16.01 3.48 19.10
C LEU A 203 15.35 4.25 20.27
N VAL A 204 14.15 3.87 20.67
CA VAL A 204 13.49 4.42 21.87
C VAL A 204 14.20 3.92 23.13
N LEU A 205 14.44 2.61 23.25
CA LEU A 205 15.08 1.99 24.42
C LEU A 205 16.48 2.54 24.71
N ASN A 206 17.28 2.82 23.69
CA ASN A 206 18.62 3.38 23.85
C ASN A 206 18.66 4.91 23.89
N GLY A 207 17.50 5.59 23.80
CA GLY A 207 17.39 7.05 23.87
C GLY A 207 17.88 7.80 22.64
N THR A 208 18.09 7.13 21.49
CA THR A 208 18.44 7.79 20.22
C THR A 208 17.27 8.66 19.72
N VAL A 209 16.06 8.19 19.91
CA VAL A 209 14.81 8.95 19.73
C VAL A 209 14.03 9.01 21.04
N ASN A 210 13.14 10.00 21.16
CA ASN A 210 12.37 10.22 22.38
C ASN A 210 11.12 9.32 22.45
N ALA A 211 10.55 9.01 21.30
CA ALA A 211 9.32 8.24 21.18
C ALA A 211 9.19 7.61 19.77
N THR A 212 8.18 6.78 19.61
CA THR A 212 7.65 6.35 18.31
C THR A 212 6.13 6.38 18.35
N ILE A 213 5.51 6.41 17.18
CA ILE A 213 4.07 6.20 17.00
C ILE A 213 3.89 4.87 16.26
N ASN A 214 2.96 4.05 16.70
CA ASN A 214 2.65 2.79 16.01
C ASN A 214 1.22 2.33 16.33
N SER A 215 0.79 1.23 15.73
CA SER A 215 -0.45 0.54 16.03
C SER A 215 -0.45 0.05 17.48
N MET A 216 -1.58 0.19 18.18
CA MET A 216 -1.77 -0.32 19.53
C MET A 216 -1.47 -1.81 19.61
N THR A 217 -2.01 -2.57 18.66
CA THR A 217 -1.86 -4.04 18.63
C THR A 217 -0.42 -4.46 18.40
N THR A 218 0.33 -3.80 17.52
CA THR A 218 1.77 -4.05 17.29
C THR A 218 2.61 -3.75 18.55
N VAL A 219 2.33 -2.64 19.20
CA VAL A 219 3.04 -2.26 20.43
C VAL A 219 2.77 -3.26 21.54
N GLN A 220 1.50 -3.66 21.70
CA GLN A 220 1.11 -4.64 22.70
C GLN A 220 1.75 -6.00 22.45
N ASP A 221 1.78 -6.45 21.20
CA ASP A 221 2.48 -7.68 20.80
C ASP A 221 3.98 -7.61 21.13
N TYR A 222 4.65 -6.51 20.75
CA TYR A 222 6.07 -6.32 21.04
C TYR A 222 6.36 -6.37 22.54
N ILE A 223 5.57 -5.67 23.38
CA ILE A 223 5.73 -5.66 24.83
C ILE A 223 5.50 -7.05 25.41
N ASN A 224 4.46 -7.75 24.96
CA ASN A 224 4.12 -9.09 25.46
C ASN A 224 5.18 -10.14 25.07
N THR A 225 5.66 -10.09 23.83
CA THR A 225 6.63 -11.05 23.29
C THR A 225 8.02 -10.86 23.90
N THR A 226 8.46 -9.61 24.04
CA THR A 226 9.79 -9.31 24.63
C THR A 226 9.79 -9.29 26.15
N GLY A 227 8.62 -9.13 26.77
CA GLY A 227 8.51 -8.96 28.22
C GLY A 227 9.13 -7.67 28.75
N THR A 228 9.39 -6.68 27.89
CA THR A 228 10.01 -5.42 28.30
C THR A 228 9.11 -4.61 29.22
N THR A 229 9.69 -4.09 30.30
CA THR A 229 9.06 -3.14 31.23
C THR A 229 9.62 -1.74 31.09
N GLU A 230 10.52 -1.54 30.13
CA GLU A 230 11.21 -0.26 29.91
C GLU A 230 10.47 0.67 28.96
N LEU A 231 9.43 0.19 28.30
CA LEU A 231 8.55 0.96 27.42
C LEU A 231 7.17 1.16 28.04
N ARG A 232 6.51 2.26 27.70
CA ARG A 232 5.11 2.53 28.02
C ARG A 232 4.38 3.15 26.83
N ILE A 233 3.09 2.86 26.74
CA ILE A 233 2.17 3.64 25.90
C ILE A 233 1.90 4.94 26.63
N ALA A 234 2.27 6.07 26.01
CA ALA A 234 2.17 7.40 26.57
C ALA A 234 0.85 8.09 26.22
N ALA A 235 0.36 7.87 24.99
CA ALA A 235 -0.89 8.40 24.49
C ALA A 235 -1.54 7.42 23.51
N VAL A 236 -2.86 7.54 23.37
CA VAL A 236 -3.68 6.77 22.42
C VAL A 236 -4.49 7.77 21.62
N ALA A 237 -4.51 7.63 20.30
CA ALA A 237 -5.35 8.44 19.44
C ALA A 237 -6.84 8.17 19.75
N GLU A 238 -7.66 9.24 19.75
CA GLU A 238 -9.10 9.13 20.01
C GLU A 238 -9.80 8.36 18.88
N ASP A 239 -9.46 8.70 17.63
CA ASP A 239 -10.02 8.06 16.45
C ASP A 239 -9.24 6.81 16.07
N ALA A 240 -9.96 5.76 15.68
CA ALA A 240 -9.33 4.57 15.13
C ALA A 240 -8.74 4.85 13.73
N THR A 241 -7.57 4.31 13.49
CA THR A 241 -7.00 4.22 12.14
C THR A 241 -7.75 3.13 11.38
N LEU A 242 -8.41 3.51 10.30
CA LEU A 242 -9.08 2.58 9.38
C LEU A 242 -8.05 2.07 8.39
N CYS A 243 -7.80 0.76 8.37
CA CYS A 243 -6.92 0.16 7.38
C CYS A 243 -7.73 -0.57 6.31
N ALA A 244 -7.34 -0.35 5.06
CA ALA A 244 -7.96 -0.95 3.88
C ALA A 244 -6.88 -1.33 2.85
N ILE A 245 -7.26 -2.11 1.85
CA ILE A 245 -6.38 -2.53 0.78
C ILE A 245 -6.36 -1.44 -0.30
N PRO A 246 -5.20 -0.79 -0.56
CA PRO A 246 -5.05 0.12 -1.68
C PRO A 246 -4.87 -0.64 -3.00
N LEU A 247 -5.50 -0.14 -4.05
CA LEU A 247 -5.31 -0.50 -5.45
C LEU A 247 -4.85 0.74 -6.21
N ALA A 248 -4.26 0.56 -7.39
CA ALA A 248 -3.98 1.68 -8.29
C ALA A 248 -5.28 2.42 -8.63
N LYS A 249 -5.20 3.75 -8.72
CA LYS A 249 -6.38 4.57 -9.04
C LYS A 249 -6.77 4.42 -10.50
N GLY A 250 -8.06 4.20 -10.76
CA GLY A 250 -8.59 4.14 -12.12
C GLY A 250 -9.72 3.15 -12.30
N ALA A 251 -10.60 3.42 -13.26
CA ALA A 251 -11.80 2.63 -13.51
C ALA A 251 -11.53 1.17 -13.94
N ASP A 252 -10.35 0.87 -14.48
CA ASP A 252 -9.92 -0.48 -14.81
C ASP A 252 -9.69 -1.36 -13.56
N ASN A 253 -9.55 -0.75 -12.38
CA ASN A 253 -9.41 -1.41 -11.09
C ASN A 253 -10.73 -1.57 -10.32
N ASP A 254 -11.82 -0.95 -10.76
CA ASP A 254 -13.11 -0.98 -10.04
C ASP A 254 -13.63 -2.40 -9.86
N SER A 255 -13.56 -3.25 -10.88
CA SER A 255 -14.00 -4.63 -10.81
C SER A 255 -13.21 -5.47 -9.80
N LEU A 256 -11.88 -5.27 -9.72
CA LEU A 256 -11.04 -5.95 -8.74
C LEU A 256 -11.38 -5.44 -7.33
N ARG A 257 -11.51 -4.12 -7.14
CA ARG A 257 -11.88 -3.50 -5.86
C ARG A 257 -13.23 -4.00 -5.35
N GLU A 258 -14.24 -4.05 -6.21
CA GLU A 258 -15.57 -4.58 -5.87
C GLU A 258 -15.52 -6.08 -5.50
N ALA A 259 -14.72 -6.87 -6.23
CA ALA A 259 -14.55 -8.29 -5.94
C ALA A 259 -13.84 -8.51 -4.58
N ILE A 260 -12.84 -7.68 -4.25
CA ILE A 260 -12.17 -7.73 -2.95
C ILE A 260 -13.13 -7.28 -1.83
N ASN A 261 -13.91 -6.20 -2.02
CA ASN A 261 -14.92 -5.77 -1.06
C ASN A 261 -15.95 -6.86 -0.77
N LYS A 262 -16.41 -7.55 -1.82
CA LYS A 262 -17.30 -8.69 -1.67
C LYS A 262 -16.65 -9.81 -0.85
N ALA A 263 -15.38 -10.12 -1.13
CA ALA A 263 -14.64 -11.12 -0.36
C ALA A 263 -14.51 -10.73 1.12
N ILE A 264 -14.14 -9.46 1.42
CA ILE A 264 -14.06 -8.93 2.79
C ILE A 264 -15.43 -9.05 3.49
N ALA A 265 -16.51 -8.69 2.82
CA ALA A 265 -17.86 -8.79 3.38
C ALA A 265 -18.25 -10.26 3.69
N GLU A 266 -17.94 -11.19 2.79
CA GLU A 266 -18.18 -12.64 3.01
C GLU A 266 -17.33 -13.18 4.18
N LEU A 267 -16.04 -12.85 4.24
CA LEU A 267 -15.13 -13.27 5.32
C LEU A 267 -15.53 -12.66 6.68
N ARG A 268 -16.12 -11.47 6.68
CA ARG A 268 -16.69 -10.86 7.89
C ARG A 268 -17.97 -11.57 8.31
N ALA A 269 -18.85 -11.90 7.36
CA ALA A 269 -20.14 -12.55 7.64
C ALA A 269 -20.00 -14.00 8.10
N ASP A 270 -19.04 -14.75 7.55
CA ASP A 270 -18.78 -16.14 7.94
C ASP A 270 -17.89 -16.29 9.20
N GLY A 271 -17.36 -15.18 9.72
CA GLY A 271 -16.55 -15.12 10.94
C GLY A 271 -15.04 -15.32 10.72
N THR A 272 -14.59 -15.59 9.51
CA THR A 272 -13.18 -15.83 9.20
C THR A 272 -12.28 -14.64 9.61
N LEU A 273 -12.70 -13.39 9.36
CA LEU A 273 -11.93 -12.22 9.80
C LEU A 273 -11.80 -12.16 11.32
N THR A 274 -12.87 -12.46 12.06
CA THR A 274 -12.86 -12.51 13.53
C THR A 274 -11.92 -13.61 14.05
N GLU A 275 -11.92 -14.79 13.41
CA GLU A 275 -11.02 -15.89 13.78
C GLU A 275 -9.56 -15.54 13.55
N ILE A 276 -9.21 -14.96 12.37
CA ILE A 276 -7.86 -14.51 12.07
C ILE A 276 -7.44 -13.41 13.07
N SER A 277 -8.32 -12.44 13.34
CA SER A 277 -8.02 -11.36 14.28
C SER A 277 -7.74 -11.92 15.70
N ASN A 278 -8.59 -12.78 16.22
CA ASN A 278 -8.37 -13.39 17.53
C ASN A 278 -7.10 -14.23 17.60
N LYS A 279 -6.70 -14.88 16.51
CA LYS A 279 -5.47 -15.68 16.43
C LYS A 279 -4.23 -14.81 16.68
N TYR A 280 -4.18 -13.62 16.07
CA TYR A 280 -3.00 -12.77 16.12
C TYR A 280 -3.02 -11.74 17.25
N PHE A 281 -4.19 -11.24 17.61
CA PHE A 281 -4.34 -10.14 18.57
C PHE A 281 -5.05 -10.52 19.88
N GLY A 282 -5.68 -11.69 19.94
CA GLY A 282 -6.52 -12.05 21.07
C GLY A 282 -7.79 -11.20 21.21
N ALA A 283 -8.10 -10.39 20.21
CA ALA A 283 -9.24 -9.50 20.13
C ALA A 283 -9.71 -9.35 18.68
N ASP A 284 -10.96 -8.95 18.47
CA ASP A 284 -11.51 -8.68 17.14
C ASP A 284 -11.33 -7.20 16.77
N ILE A 285 -10.30 -6.89 15.99
CA ILE A 285 -10.03 -5.54 15.45
C ILE A 285 -10.62 -5.33 14.05
N THR A 286 -11.47 -6.23 13.57
CA THR A 286 -12.09 -6.16 12.24
C THR A 286 -13.44 -5.44 12.26
N LYS A 287 -13.85 -4.94 13.40
CA LYS A 287 -15.09 -4.18 13.67
C LYS A 287 -14.79 -2.92 14.45
N GLU A 288 -15.64 -1.89 14.24
CA GLU A 288 -15.67 -0.70 15.10
C GLU A 288 -16.02 -1.01 16.54
#